data_4ddd82cb52239c71405cc9683e311e8a
#
_entry.id   4ddd82cb52239c71405cc9683e311e8a
#
_cell.length_a   1.000
_cell.length_b   1.000
_cell.length_c   1.000
_cell.angle_alpha   90.00
_cell.angle_beta   90.00
_cell.angle_gamma   90.00
#
_symmetry.space_group_name_H-M   'P 1'
#
loop_
_entity.id
_entity.type
_entity.pdbx_description
1 polymer ?
#
loop_
_entity_poly.entity_id
_entity_poly.type
_entity_poly.pdbx_seq_one_letter_code
_entity_poly.pdbx_strand_id
1 'polypeptide(L)'
;MSRGAAAALPYVRRRAPGGGSPCGAGGAPGPGGPRSGGGDGSHATCPQGDGSHAKCPRGAPIGAPSGHNGRVSTTSLPSPDHAAELRSALLAAGFTADGLLDLLGAPAYAALARSETVPALRATRGAGDAPLAVLVRLFLLQQSVPYAHAEAALPVGVALADGWLLREGESVRATVDVRPYAGPDADADAGDGTGGDWFVVSDLGCAVGGAGGIGGRGREPGTEVVLGVGGASTTLAGITVPLPVGSALDLGTGSGLQALHAAQHATRVTATDVNPRALEFTRLTLALSGAPDAELLTGSLFDPVGDATYDLIVSNPPFVISPGARLTYRDGGMGGDDLCRTLVQEAGAHLNPGGYAQFLGNWQHVEGEDWHDRVRSWVPRGCDAWIVQRDVQDVTQYAELWLRDAGDHHSDPAEYARRYEAWLDEFEARKTRSVGFGWITLRRTDAAEPSIVVEEWPHSVEQPLGGTVLAHFARQDYLRRHDDASLLEGYFLLAHEVVQEQVGTPGAEDPEHVVLRQNRGMRRATKVDTVGAGFAGVCDGSLSAGRILDAIAQLVQEDPVVLRDRTPEAIRMLVEQGFLEPVAHPEG
;
A
#
# COMPACT_ATOMS: atom_id res chain seq x y z
N MET A 1 -18.74 17.12 2.51
CA MET A 1 -17.32 17.52 2.63
C MET A 1 -16.52 16.24 2.48
N SER A 2 -16.19 15.89 1.25
CA SER A 2 -15.48 14.68 0.89
C SER A 2 -13.99 14.83 1.24
N ARG A 3 -13.52 14.10 2.23
CA ARG A 3 -12.09 13.86 2.40
C ARG A 3 -11.72 12.75 1.43
N GLY A 4 -10.99 13.11 0.38
CA GLY A 4 -10.45 12.16 -0.58
C GLY A 4 -9.62 11.07 0.10
N ALA A 5 -9.62 9.90 -0.49
CA ALA A 5 -8.79 8.77 -0.11
C ALA A 5 -7.36 9.26 0.13
N ALA A 6 -6.90 9.16 1.39
CA ALA A 6 -5.53 9.48 1.73
C ALA A 6 -4.66 8.40 1.09
N ALA A 7 -4.02 8.75 -0.02
CA ALA A 7 -2.89 7.99 -0.52
C ALA A 7 -1.91 7.83 0.64
N ALA A 8 -1.64 6.59 1.04
CA ALA A 8 -0.63 6.31 2.05
C ALA A 8 0.69 6.89 1.54
N LEU A 9 1.18 7.92 2.21
CA LEU A 9 2.50 8.46 1.94
C LEU A 9 3.53 7.35 2.21
N PRO A 10 4.53 7.15 1.36
CA PRO A 10 5.61 6.23 1.65
C PRO A 10 6.26 6.63 2.99
N TYR A 11 6.59 5.63 3.78
CA TYR A 11 7.23 5.75 5.09
C TYR A 11 8.48 6.63 5.01
N VAL A 12 8.43 7.82 5.60
CA VAL A 12 9.57 8.74 5.73
C VAL A 12 10.08 8.62 7.15
N ARG A 13 11.26 8.04 7.33
CA ARG A 13 11.97 8.03 8.61
C ARG A 13 12.26 9.45 9.08
N ARG A 14 11.83 9.81 10.28
CA ARG A 14 12.39 10.95 11.01
C ARG A 14 13.66 10.48 11.71
N ARG A 15 14.84 10.91 11.23
CA ARG A 15 16.06 10.86 12.04
C ARG A 15 15.88 11.76 13.27
N ALA A 16 16.09 11.20 14.44
CA ALA A 16 16.19 11.99 15.68
C ALA A 16 17.38 12.93 15.58
N PRO A 17 17.25 14.21 15.95
CA PRO A 17 18.41 15.11 15.99
C PRO A 17 19.28 14.71 17.17
N GLY A 18 20.54 14.44 16.90
CA GLY A 18 21.60 14.23 17.87
C GLY A 18 21.70 15.43 18.81
N GLY A 19 21.83 15.13 20.10
CA GLY A 19 21.85 16.10 21.18
C GLY A 19 23.04 17.06 21.13
N GLY A 20 22.75 18.30 21.33
CA GLY A 20 23.71 19.39 21.64
C GLY A 20 23.00 20.51 22.35
N SER A 21 23.13 20.60 23.65
CA SER A 21 22.76 21.73 24.47
C SER A 21 24.01 22.61 24.71
N PRO A 22 23.93 23.77 25.35
CA PRO A 22 22.87 24.77 25.54
C PRO A 22 23.34 26.26 25.41
N CYS A 23 22.44 27.14 25.75
CA CYS A 23 22.62 28.53 26.29
C CYS A 23 22.12 29.69 25.43
N GLY A 24 21.23 30.47 26.05
CA GLY A 24 21.18 31.93 25.88
C GLY A 24 19.78 32.56 25.84
N ALA A 25 19.38 33.10 26.96
CA ALA A 25 18.20 33.87 27.30
C ALA A 25 17.84 35.07 26.41
N GLY A 26 16.56 35.45 26.39
CA GLY A 26 16.17 36.84 26.23
C GLY A 26 14.90 37.13 25.44
N GLY A 27 13.81 37.48 26.15
CA GLY A 27 12.95 38.59 25.76
C GLY A 27 11.69 38.32 24.92
N ALA A 28 10.55 38.22 25.57
CA ALA A 28 9.27 38.62 25.00
C ALA A 28 9.13 40.15 25.02
N PRO A 29 8.27 40.73 24.17
CA PRO A 29 6.89 40.99 24.57
C PRO A 29 5.79 40.81 23.47
N GLY A 30 4.59 40.61 23.96
CA GLY A 30 3.35 40.55 23.20
C GLY A 30 2.70 41.93 22.98
N PRO A 31 1.34 42.03 22.90
CA PRO A 31 0.56 41.77 21.69
C PRO A 31 -0.15 43.03 21.15
N GLY A 32 -0.66 43.01 19.94
CA GLY A 32 -1.46 44.10 19.37
C GLY A 32 -2.53 43.57 18.43
N GLY A 33 -3.77 43.75 18.83
CA GLY A 33 -4.97 43.37 18.12
C GLY A 33 -5.44 44.40 17.09
N PRO A 34 -6.69 44.29 16.62
CA PRO A 34 -7.03 44.40 15.20
C PRO A 34 -7.59 45.76 14.77
N ARG A 35 -7.61 46.03 13.46
CA ARG A 35 -8.51 47.04 12.87
C ARG A 35 -9.08 46.63 11.52
N SER A 36 -10.39 46.76 11.46
CA SER A 36 -11.36 46.73 10.42
C SER A 36 -11.27 47.86 9.39
N GLY A 37 -11.79 47.63 8.21
CA GLY A 37 -12.20 48.63 7.18
C GLY A 37 -12.28 47.93 5.83
N GLY A 38 -13.29 47.71 5.17
CA GLY A 38 -14.49 48.42 4.74
C GLY A 38 -14.25 49.13 3.40
N GLY A 39 -14.97 48.69 2.32
CA GLY A 39 -15.11 49.55 1.14
C GLY A 39 -15.11 48.80 -0.18
N ASP A 40 -16.29 48.52 -0.63
CA ASP A 40 -17.00 48.95 -1.86
C ASP A 40 -16.55 48.45 -3.24
N GLY A 41 -17.59 48.00 -3.92
CA GLY A 41 -17.69 47.44 -5.22
C GLY A 41 -17.48 48.41 -6.38
N SER A 42 -17.25 47.86 -7.53
CA SER A 42 -17.75 48.41 -8.79
C SER A 42 -17.81 47.36 -9.90
N HIS A 43 -18.96 47.25 -10.48
CA HIS A 43 -19.28 46.58 -11.73
C HIS A 43 -18.49 47.17 -12.90
N ALA A 44 -18.00 46.35 -13.80
CA ALA A 44 -17.74 46.80 -15.17
C ALA A 44 -18.18 45.71 -16.18
N THR A 45 -19.08 46.13 -17.00
CA THR A 45 -19.73 45.47 -18.12
C THR A 45 -18.80 45.24 -19.30
N CYS A 46 -19.03 44.14 -20.01
CA CYS A 46 -18.54 43.85 -21.36
C CYS A 46 -19.08 44.85 -22.39
N PRO A 47 -18.36 45.07 -23.49
CA PRO A 47 -19.00 45.39 -24.76
C PRO A 47 -18.80 44.27 -25.80
N GLN A 48 -19.90 43.96 -26.50
CA GLN A 48 -19.97 43.22 -27.76
C GLN A 48 -19.36 44.06 -28.90
N GLY A 49 -18.69 43.40 -29.83
CA GLY A 49 -18.20 44.00 -31.07
C GLY A 49 -17.99 42.97 -32.16
N ASP A 50 -18.82 43.07 -33.08
CA ASP A 50 -19.06 42.64 -34.45
C ASP A 50 -18.04 41.84 -35.22
N GLY A 51 -18.61 40.99 -36.07
CA GLY A 51 -17.96 40.11 -37.01
C GLY A 51 -17.33 40.80 -38.24
N SER A 52 -16.31 40.16 -38.77
CA SER A 52 -16.02 40.26 -40.19
C SER A 52 -15.29 39.00 -40.68
N HIS A 53 -15.89 38.38 -41.68
CA HIS A 53 -15.38 37.29 -42.48
C HIS A 53 -14.12 37.69 -43.28
N ALA A 54 -13.04 36.90 -43.13
CA ALA A 54 -11.98 36.92 -44.13
C ALA A 54 -11.77 35.50 -44.68
N LYS A 55 -12.03 35.33 -45.98
CA LYS A 55 -11.76 34.14 -46.78
C LYS A 55 -10.25 34.02 -47.00
N CYS A 56 -9.67 32.86 -46.70
CA CYS A 56 -8.34 32.47 -47.19
C CYS A 56 -8.42 31.65 -48.49
N PRO A 57 -7.49 31.81 -49.42
CA PRO A 57 -7.54 31.18 -50.73
C PRO A 57 -7.00 29.76 -50.72
N ARG A 58 -7.53 28.92 -51.61
CA ARG A 58 -7.12 27.57 -51.91
C ARG A 58 -5.74 27.56 -52.57
N GLY A 59 -4.77 26.90 -51.99
CA GLY A 59 -3.46 26.57 -52.59
C GLY A 59 -3.35 25.08 -52.91
N ALA A 60 -2.69 24.78 -54.02
CA ALA A 60 -2.59 23.53 -54.76
C ALA A 60 -1.95 22.33 -54.01
N PRO A 61 -2.13 21.08 -54.49
CA PRO A 61 -1.68 19.88 -53.81
C PRO A 61 -0.16 19.67 -53.98
N ILE A 62 0.52 19.53 -52.87
CA ILE A 62 1.92 19.07 -52.83
C ILE A 62 1.93 17.55 -52.68
N GLY A 63 2.70 16.88 -53.51
CA GLY A 63 2.80 15.45 -53.69
C GLY A 63 3.09 14.66 -52.42
N ALA A 64 2.51 13.47 -52.35
CA ALA A 64 2.72 12.49 -51.31
C ALA A 64 4.19 12.01 -51.30
N PRO A 65 4.83 11.94 -50.13
CA PRO A 65 6.05 11.13 -50.00
C PRO A 65 5.64 9.66 -49.78
N SER A 66 6.27 8.82 -50.57
CA SER A 66 6.21 7.37 -50.56
C SER A 66 6.34 6.77 -49.16
N GLY A 67 5.43 5.86 -48.87
CA GLY A 67 5.38 5.15 -47.59
C GLY A 67 6.63 4.37 -47.26
N HIS A 68 7.18 4.64 -46.11
CA HIS A 68 7.87 3.64 -45.32
C HIS A 68 6.91 3.28 -44.18
N ASN A 69 6.22 2.15 -44.34
CA ASN A 69 5.58 1.43 -43.24
C ASN A 69 6.69 0.89 -42.31
N GLY A 70 7.24 1.77 -41.48
CA GLY A 70 7.93 1.37 -40.27
C GLY A 70 6.90 0.82 -39.28
N ARG A 71 6.72 -0.50 -39.22
CA ARG A 71 6.17 -1.15 -38.04
C ARG A 71 6.91 -0.57 -36.85
N VAL A 72 6.21 0.09 -35.94
CA VAL A 72 6.74 0.43 -34.63
C VAL A 72 7.09 -0.90 -33.99
N SER A 73 8.37 -1.21 -33.97
CA SER A 73 8.94 -2.34 -33.26
C SER A 73 8.48 -2.20 -31.81
N THR A 74 7.80 -3.21 -31.29
CA THR A 74 7.67 -3.41 -29.85
C THR A 74 9.09 -3.40 -29.31
N THR A 75 9.49 -2.32 -28.64
CA THR A 75 10.84 -2.20 -28.04
C THR A 75 10.98 -3.38 -27.09
N SER A 76 11.95 -4.26 -27.33
CA SER A 76 12.34 -5.32 -26.41
C SER A 76 12.64 -4.70 -25.04
N LEU A 77 12.27 -5.38 -23.95
CA LEU A 77 12.65 -4.95 -22.61
C LEU A 77 14.18 -4.98 -22.45
N PRO A 78 14.73 -4.20 -21.50
CA PRO A 78 16.14 -4.24 -21.19
C PRO A 78 16.65 -5.63 -20.81
N SER A 79 17.95 -5.90 -21.04
CA SER A 79 18.64 -7.06 -20.46
C SER A 79 19.07 -6.77 -19.02
N PRO A 80 18.99 -7.73 -18.09
CA PRO A 80 19.55 -7.61 -16.76
C PRO A 80 21.07 -7.87 -16.68
N ASP A 81 21.76 -8.17 -17.79
CA ASP A 81 23.13 -8.69 -17.81
C ASP A 81 24.13 -7.83 -17.01
N HIS A 82 23.98 -6.50 -17.08
CA HIS A 82 24.84 -5.56 -16.34
C HIS A 82 24.05 -4.77 -15.27
N ALA A 83 22.97 -5.33 -14.74
CA ALA A 83 22.14 -4.66 -13.72
C ALA A 83 22.94 -4.25 -12.47
N ALA A 84 23.95 -5.03 -12.06
CA ALA A 84 24.80 -4.71 -10.91
C ALA A 84 25.66 -3.45 -11.15
N GLU A 85 26.18 -3.25 -12.38
CA GLU A 85 26.94 -2.06 -12.74
C GLU A 85 26.02 -0.83 -12.76
N LEU A 86 24.84 -0.96 -13.36
CA LEU A 86 23.84 0.10 -13.38
C LEU A 86 23.38 0.45 -11.95
N ARG A 87 23.09 -0.55 -11.11
CA ARG A 87 22.76 -0.36 -9.70
C ARG A 87 23.83 0.46 -8.96
N SER A 88 25.11 0.08 -9.14
CA SER A 88 26.22 0.77 -8.49
C SER A 88 26.28 2.25 -8.88
N ALA A 89 26.04 2.57 -10.16
CA ALA A 89 25.99 3.94 -10.65
C ALA A 89 24.79 4.72 -10.09
N LEU A 90 23.59 4.11 -10.04
CA LEU A 90 22.41 4.72 -9.47
C LEU A 90 22.61 5.08 -7.99
N LEU A 91 23.18 4.16 -7.21
CA LEU A 91 23.49 4.39 -5.78
C LEU A 91 24.57 5.46 -5.60
N ALA A 92 25.64 5.44 -6.41
CA ALA A 92 26.70 6.43 -6.36
C ALA A 92 26.20 7.85 -6.68
N ALA A 93 25.18 7.97 -7.54
CA ALA A 93 24.54 9.23 -7.85
C ALA A 93 23.53 9.69 -6.78
N GLY A 94 23.26 8.88 -5.75
CA GLY A 94 22.25 9.12 -4.72
C GLY A 94 20.81 8.93 -5.21
N PHE A 95 20.61 8.10 -6.25
CA PHE A 95 19.28 7.82 -6.79
C PHE A 95 18.55 6.81 -5.87
N THR A 96 18.19 7.28 -4.68
CA THR A 96 17.52 6.56 -3.59
C THR A 96 16.23 7.28 -3.20
N ALA A 97 15.37 6.66 -2.40
CA ALA A 97 14.14 7.30 -1.92
C ALA A 97 14.46 8.57 -1.12
N ASP A 98 15.46 8.52 -0.24
CA ASP A 98 15.91 9.69 0.54
C ASP A 98 16.55 10.75 -0.35
N GLY A 99 17.41 10.36 -1.30
CA GLY A 99 18.02 11.28 -2.24
C GLY A 99 17.00 12.01 -3.12
N LEU A 100 15.92 11.32 -3.50
CA LEU A 100 14.80 11.96 -4.20
C LEU A 100 14.08 12.97 -3.31
N LEU A 101 13.83 12.64 -2.05
CA LEU A 101 13.18 13.52 -1.10
C LEU A 101 14.03 14.77 -0.84
N ASP A 102 15.34 14.60 -0.69
CA ASP A 102 16.29 15.70 -0.49
C ASP A 102 16.37 16.64 -1.71
N LEU A 103 16.42 16.06 -2.92
CA LEU A 103 16.49 16.84 -4.17
C LEU A 103 15.19 17.59 -4.46
N LEU A 104 14.05 16.91 -4.32
CA LEU A 104 12.75 17.42 -4.76
C LEU A 104 12.06 18.26 -3.66
N GLY A 105 12.35 17.95 -2.41
CA GLY A 105 11.60 18.43 -1.25
C GLY A 105 10.24 17.72 -1.11
N ALA A 106 9.72 17.68 0.12
CA ALA A 106 8.49 16.95 0.44
C ALA A 106 7.28 17.28 -0.46
N PRO A 107 7.01 18.56 -0.83
CA PRO A 107 5.86 18.86 -1.70
C PRO A 107 5.96 18.27 -3.10
N ALA A 108 7.14 18.34 -3.75
CA ALA A 108 7.32 17.83 -5.10
C ALA A 108 7.41 16.29 -5.09
N TYR A 109 8.04 15.69 -4.08
CA TYR A 109 8.06 14.25 -3.87
C TYR A 109 6.63 13.70 -3.69
N ALA A 110 5.81 14.32 -2.83
CA ALA A 110 4.41 13.94 -2.66
C ALA A 110 3.55 14.16 -3.92
N ALA A 111 3.90 15.14 -4.77
CA ALA A 111 3.24 15.36 -6.05
C ALA A 111 3.50 14.20 -7.03
N LEU A 112 4.72 13.67 -7.09
CA LEU A 112 5.04 12.49 -7.91
C LEU A 112 4.20 11.25 -7.53
N ALA A 113 3.91 11.07 -6.23
CA ALA A 113 3.04 9.98 -5.78
C ALA A 113 1.60 10.12 -6.30
N ARG A 114 1.20 11.32 -6.75
CA ARG A 114 -0.08 11.60 -7.40
C ARG A 114 0.04 11.77 -8.92
N SER A 115 1.12 11.32 -9.51
CA SER A 115 1.45 11.45 -10.94
C SER A 115 1.60 12.89 -11.45
N GLU A 116 1.85 13.85 -10.53
CA GLU A 116 2.06 15.26 -10.87
C GLU A 116 3.56 15.57 -11.00
N THR A 117 4.03 15.76 -12.24
CA THR A 117 5.47 15.86 -12.56
C THR A 117 6.04 17.27 -12.56
N VAL A 118 5.18 18.29 -12.75
CA VAL A 118 5.62 19.70 -12.88
C VAL A 118 6.47 20.19 -11.70
N PRO A 119 6.11 19.93 -10.42
CA PRO A 119 6.94 20.33 -9.28
C PRO A 119 8.35 19.69 -9.33
N ALA A 120 8.44 18.40 -9.68
CA ALA A 120 9.71 17.68 -9.79
C ALA A 120 10.56 18.19 -10.98
N LEU A 121 9.95 18.47 -12.13
CA LEU A 121 10.62 19.13 -13.26
C LEU A 121 11.21 20.48 -12.85
N ARG A 122 10.50 21.25 -12.04
CA ARG A 122 10.99 22.54 -11.54
C ARG A 122 12.17 22.37 -10.59
N ALA A 123 12.09 21.43 -9.65
CA ALA A 123 13.15 21.14 -8.69
C ALA A 123 14.44 20.68 -9.41
N THR A 124 14.33 19.76 -10.37
CA THR A 124 15.49 19.25 -11.12
C THR A 124 16.16 20.31 -12.00
N ARG A 125 15.42 21.32 -12.51
CA ARG A 125 16.03 22.46 -13.22
C ARG A 125 16.96 23.27 -12.31
N GLY A 126 16.56 23.47 -11.05
CA GLY A 126 17.39 24.18 -10.06
C GLY A 126 18.70 23.47 -9.73
N ALA A 127 18.74 22.15 -9.84
CA ALA A 127 19.92 21.33 -9.59
C ALA A 127 20.86 21.19 -10.82
N GLY A 128 20.49 21.76 -11.99
CA GLY A 128 21.31 21.73 -13.20
C GLY A 128 21.61 20.31 -13.70
N ASP A 129 22.90 20.01 -13.92
CA ASP A 129 23.37 18.75 -14.49
C ASP A 129 23.90 17.78 -13.42
N ALA A 130 23.55 17.98 -12.16
CA ALA A 130 23.90 17.06 -11.07
C ALA A 130 23.42 15.64 -11.43
N PRO A 131 24.24 14.58 -11.21
CA PRO A 131 23.91 13.21 -11.59
C PRO A 131 22.52 12.76 -11.14
N LEU A 132 22.15 13.01 -9.88
CA LEU A 132 20.83 12.68 -9.36
C LEU A 132 19.71 13.38 -10.14
N ALA A 133 19.83 14.67 -10.44
CA ALA A 133 18.82 15.42 -11.19
C ALA A 133 18.67 14.91 -12.64
N VAL A 134 19.78 14.47 -13.26
CA VAL A 134 19.79 13.82 -14.58
C VAL A 134 19.03 12.51 -14.53
N LEU A 135 19.30 11.64 -13.54
CA LEU A 135 18.64 10.34 -13.40
C LEU A 135 17.13 10.50 -13.12
N VAL A 136 16.74 11.46 -12.27
CA VAL A 136 15.32 11.76 -12.01
C VAL A 136 14.62 12.20 -13.30
N ARG A 137 15.22 13.09 -14.08
CA ARG A 137 14.66 13.51 -15.38
C ARG A 137 14.54 12.34 -16.34
N LEU A 138 15.54 11.46 -16.39
CA LEU A 138 15.61 10.34 -17.32
C LEU A 138 14.58 9.27 -16.98
N PHE A 139 14.66 8.69 -15.78
CA PHE A 139 13.89 7.51 -15.40
C PHE A 139 12.51 7.81 -14.84
N LEU A 140 12.34 8.86 -14.01
CA LEU A 140 11.05 9.17 -13.40
C LEU A 140 10.22 10.17 -14.21
N LEU A 141 10.87 11.21 -14.78
CA LEU A 141 10.17 12.27 -15.51
C LEU A 141 10.17 12.02 -17.02
N GLN A 142 10.81 10.94 -17.47
CA GLN A 142 10.83 10.44 -18.85
C GLN A 142 11.22 11.52 -19.88
N GLN A 143 12.21 12.35 -19.49
CA GLN A 143 12.75 13.38 -20.34
C GLN A 143 13.96 12.86 -21.12
N SER A 144 14.12 13.30 -22.38
CA SER A 144 15.40 13.17 -23.08
C SER A 144 16.43 14.08 -22.43
N VAL A 145 17.62 13.56 -22.16
CA VAL A 145 18.75 14.31 -21.58
C VAL A 145 19.96 14.26 -22.52
N PRO A 146 20.81 15.29 -22.55
CA PRO A 146 22.03 15.27 -23.33
C PRO A 146 22.92 14.07 -23.00
N TYR A 147 23.53 13.42 -24.00
CA TYR A 147 24.38 12.23 -23.83
C TYR A 147 25.49 12.47 -22.80
N ALA A 148 26.18 13.61 -22.88
CA ALA A 148 27.27 13.95 -21.97
C ALA A 148 26.83 14.08 -20.51
N HIS A 149 25.58 14.55 -20.25
CA HIS A 149 25.06 14.65 -18.89
C HIS A 149 24.67 13.26 -18.36
N ALA A 150 24.12 12.38 -19.20
CA ALA A 150 23.84 11.01 -18.83
C ALA A 150 25.13 10.22 -18.53
N GLU A 151 26.21 10.41 -19.35
CA GLU A 151 27.49 9.75 -19.17
C GLU A 151 28.18 10.13 -17.84
N ALA A 152 27.92 11.32 -17.30
CA ALA A 152 28.38 11.74 -15.99
C ALA A 152 27.59 11.09 -14.83
N ALA A 153 26.43 10.50 -15.10
CA ALA A 153 25.53 9.95 -14.09
C ALA A 153 25.46 8.41 -14.08
N LEU A 154 25.70 7.75 -15.23
CA LEU A 154 25.60 6.29 -15.36
C LEU A 154 26.44 5.77 -16.54
N PRO A 155 26.74 4.46 -16.61
CA PRO A 155 27.49 3.86 -17.74
C PRO A 155 26.62 3.80 -19.01
N VAL A 156 26.51 4.92 -19.73
CA VAL A 156 25.58 5.08 -20.86
C VAL A 156 25.84 4.04 -21.97
N GLY A 157 27.10 3.67 -22.22
CA GLY A 157 27.44 2.66 -23.24
C GLY A 157 26.77 1.31 -22.91
N VAL A 158 26.88 0.87 -21.69
CA VAL A 158 26.25 -0.36 -21.17
C VAL A 158 24.72 -0.22 -21.17
N ALA A 159 24.19 0.88 -20.66
CA ALA A 159 22.76 1.11 -20.63
C ALA A 159 22.10 1.16 -22.02
N LEU A 160 22.82 1.62 -23.05
CA LEU A 160 22.39 1.57 -24.45
C LEU A 160 22.44 0.13 -25.01
N ALA A 161 23.53 -0.60 -24.72
CA ALA A 161 23.69 -1.96 -25.19
C ALA A 161 22.65 -2.91 -24.64
N ASP A 162 22.33 -2.77 -23.36
CA ASP A 162 21.31 -3.57 -22.65
C ASP A 162 19.89 -3.08 -22.88
N GLY A 163 19.70 -1.94 -23.55
CA GLY A 163 18.37 -1.43 -23.88
C GLY A 163 17.67 -0.61 -22.77
N TRP A 164 18.35 -0.26 -21.68
CA TRP A 164 17.80 0.65 -20.66
C TRP A 164 17.59 2.07 -21.20
N LEU A 165 18.42 2.45 -22.17
CA LEU A 165 18.36 3.73 -22.84
C LEU A 165 18.23 3.56 -24.36
N LEU A 166 17.64 4.55 -24.99
CA LEU A 166 17.67 4.75 -26.43
C LEU A 166 18.39 6.06 -26.78
N ARG A 167 19.22 6.03 -27.84
CA ARG A 167 19.87 7.24 -28.35
C ARG A 167 18.95 8.00 -29.31
N GLU A 168 18.82 9.31 -29.10
CA GLU A 168 18.06 10.25 -29.92
C GLU A 168 18.98 11.41 -30.31
N GLY A 169 19.76 11.23 -31.37
CA GLY A 169 20.77 12.22 -31.80
C GLY A 169 21.85 12.42 -30.75
N GLU A 170 21.97 13.64 -30.21
CA GLU A 170 22.90 14.02 -29.13
C GLU A 170 22.30 13.79 -27.71
N SER A 171 21.14 13.21 -27.64
CA SER A 171 20.44 12.92 -26.37
C SER A 171 20.17 11.44 -26.20
N VAL A 172 19.83 11.05 -24.99
CA VAL A 172 19.34 9.73 -24.64
C VAL A 172 18.02 9.84 -23.85
N ARG A 173 17.18 8.80 -23.94
CA ARG A 173 15.97 8.66 -23.14
C ARG A 173 15.84 7.26 -22.56
N ALA A 174 15.14 7.12 -21.45
CA ALA A 174 14.83 5.83 -20.86
C ALA A 174 13.79 5.03 -21.68
N THR A 175 13.91 3.71 -21.64
CA THR A 175 12.96 2.76 -22.25
C THR A 175 11.95 2.22 -21.25
N VAL A 176 12.27 2.31 -19.96
CA VAL A 176 11.49 1.86 -18.81
C VAL A 176 11.50 2.91 -17.70
N ASP A 177 10.51 2.87 -16.83
CA ASP A 177 10.51 3.60 -15.55
C ASP A 177 11.39 2.83 -14.56
N VAL A 178 12.25 3.52 -13.84
CA VAL A 178 13.04 2.95 -12.73
C VAL A 178 12.80 3.83 -11.52
N ARG A 179 12.15 3.28 -10.51
CA ARG A 179 11.79 4.02 -9.31
C ARG A 179 12.56 3.51 -8.09
N PRO A 180 13.32 4.39 -7.40
CA PRO A 180 13.87 4.05 -6.09
C PRO A 180 12.76 3.76 -5.10
N TYR A 181 12.96 2.74 -4.31
CA TYR A 181 12.02 2.28 -3.28
C TYR A 181 12.79 1.92 -2.01
N ALA A 182 12.41 2.50 -0.88
CA ALA A 182 12.99 2.14 0.40
C ALA A 182 12.36 0.82 0.86
N GLY A 183 13.15 -0.24 0.87
CA GLY A 183 12.77 -1.52 1.46
C GLY A 183 12.71 -1.45 2.99
N PRO A 184 12.18 -2.49 3.66
CA PRO A 184 12.34 -2.61 5.11
C PRO A 184 13.83 -2.72 5.43
N ASP A 185 14.26 -2.07 6.50
CA ASP A 185 15.65 -2.24 6.96
C ASP A 185 15.86 -3.70 7.37
N ALA A 186 16.78 -4.35 6.72
CA ALA A 186 17.38 -5.53 7.26
C ALA A 186 18.22 -5.08 8.48
N ASP A 187 17.71 -5.34 9.68
CA ASP A 187 18.32 -5.04 10.98
C ASP A 187 18.99 -3.66 11.09
N ALA A 188 18.31 -2.72 11.75
CA ALA A 188 18.88 -1.41 12.11
C ALA A 188 20.18 -1.53 12.95
N ASP A 189 20.49 -2.72 13.46
CA ASP A 189 21.68 -3.06 14.24
C ASP A 189 22.83 -3.67 13.40
N ALA A 190 22.60 -4.06 12.16
CA ALA A 190 23.63 -4.68 11.30
C ALA A 190 24.58 -3.69 10.62
N GLY A 191 24.68 -2.48 11.07
CA GLY A 191 25.78 -1.50 10.89
C GLY A 191 26.45 -1.31 9.51
N ASP A 192 26.05 -2.02 8.46
CA ASP A 192 26.70 -1.99 7.15
C ASP A 192 26.06 -1.02 6.14
N GLY A 193 24.96 -0.36 6.51
CA GLY A 193 24.34 0.69 5.69
C GLY A 193 23.77 0.24 4.34
N THR A 194 23.74 -1.06 4.05
CA THR A 194 23.28 -1.60 2.76
C THR A 194 21.79 -1.98 2.77
N GLY A 195 21.08 -1.72 3.88
CA GLY A 195 19.68 -2.01 4.03
C GLY A 195 18.81 -1.17 3.10
N GLY A 196 18.26 -1.78 2.05
CA GLY A 196 16.97 -1.38 1.57
C GLY A 196 16.87 -0.37 0.43
N ASP A 197 17.94 0.05 -0.24
CA ASP A 197 17.81 0.84 -1.47
C ASP A 197 17.53 -0.09 -2.66
N TRP A 198 16.26 -0.19 -3.01
CA TRP A 198 15.76 -1.00 -4.12
C TRP A 198 15.32 -0.16 -5.30
N PHE A 199 15.16 -0.84 -6.44
CA PHE A 199 14.71 -0.21 -7.68
C PHE A 199 13.60 -1.05 -8.30
N VAL A 200 12.42 -0.48 -8.41
CA VAL A 200 11.29 -1.12 -9.09
C VAL A 200 11.25 -0.65 -10.53
N VAL A 201 11.26 -1.61 -11.46
CA VAL A 201 11.23 -1.37 -12.90
C VAL A 201 9.82 -1.62 -13.44
N SER A 202 9.33 -0.71 -14.28
CA SER A 202 7.99 -0.81 -14.85
C SER A 202 7.88 -0.13 -16.21
N ASP A 203 6.71 -0.21 -16.83
CA ASP A 203 6.45 0.49 -18.08
C ASP A 203 6.51 2.01 -17.91
N LEU A 204 6.95 2.69 -18.97
CA LEU A 204 6.87 4.14 -19.05
C LEU A 204 5.41 4.63 -18.93
N GLY A 205 5.21 5.79 -18.33
CA GLY A 205 3.90 6.40 -18.13
C GLY A 205 3.34 6.26 -16.72
N CYS A 206 3.85 5.30 -15.94
CA CYS A 206 3.35 5.05 -14.59
C CYS A 206 3.59 6.23 -13.62
N ALA A 207 4.67 6.99 -13.83
CA ALA A 207 4.99 8.18 -13.02
C ALA A 207 4.35 9.47 -13.54
N VAL A 208 3.86 9.50 -14.78
CA VAL A 208 3.43 10.72 -15.48
C VAL A 208 1.94 10.73 -15.86
N GLY A 209 1.08 10.08 -15.09
CA GLY A 209 -0.36 10.18 -15.28
C GLY A 209 -1.07 8.91 -15.74
N GLY A 210 -0.59 7.75 -15.34
CA GLY A 210 -1.25 6.47 -15.60
C GLY A 210 -1.15 5.99 -17.05
N ALA A 211 -1.93 4.98 -17.41
CA ALA A 211 -1.94 4.37 -18.75
C ALA A 211 -2.23 5.33 -19.92
N GLY A 212 -2.68 6.55 -19.64
CA GLY A 212 -2.91 7.63 -20.61
C GLY A 212 -1.84 8.70 -20.67
N GLY A 213 -0.73 8.59 -19.90
CA GLY A 213 0.35 9.59 -19.86
C GLY A 213 1.10 9.76 -21.19
N ILE A 214 2.02 10.74 -21.22
CA ILE A 214 2.72 11.22 -22.43
C ILE A 214 3.44 10.11 -23.22
N GLY A 215 3.80 8.98 -22.57
CA GLY A 215 4.38 7.80 -23.23
C GLY A 215 3.37 6.90 -23.96
N GLY A 216 2.06 7.07 -23.68
CA GLY A 216 0.99 6.22 -24.22
C GLY A 216 0.48 6.61 -25.62
N ARG A 217 1.05 7.63 -26.28
CA ARG A 217 0.67 7.96 -27.64
C ARG A 217 1.07 6.85 -28.60
N GLY A 218 0.12 5.93 -28.88
CA GLY A 218 0.29 4.88 -29.89
C GLY A 218 0.16 3.45 -29.38
N ARG A 219 -0.06 3.23 -28.09
CA ARG A 219 -0.45 1.91 -27.58
C ARG A 219 -1.98 1.78 -27.57
N GLU A 220 -2.48 0.66 -28.09
CA GLU A 220 -3.90 0.29 -27.97
C GLU A 220 -4.28 0.19 -26.48
N PRO A 221 -5.41 0.75 -26.04
CA PRO A 221 -5.90 0.55 -24.68
C PRO A 221 -6.12 -0.95 -24.43
N GLY A 222 -5.55 -1.50 -23.36
CA GLY A 222 -5.79 -2.87 -22.91
C GLY A 222 -4.63 -3.84 -23.09
N THR A 223 -3.52 -3.44 -23.69
CA THR A 223 -2.38 -4.33 -23.88
C THR A 223 -1.32 -4.15 -22.80
N GLU A 224 -1.15 -5.19 -21.96
CA GLU A 224 0.10 -5.60 -21.30
C GLU A 224 0.92 -4.52 -20.56
N VAL A 225 0.28 -3.42 -20.09
CA VAL A 225 0.98 -2.42 -19.28
C VAL A 225 1.25 -2.98 -17.89
N VAL A 226 2.50 -2.88 -17.44
CA VAL A 226 2.92 -3.26 -16.09
C VAL A 226 3.15 -2.00 -15.28
N LEU A 227 2.33 -1.82 -14.24
CA LEU A 227 2.42 -0.67 -13.36
C LEU A 227 3.59 -0.80 -12.38
N GLY A 228 4.19 0.34 -12.02
CA GLY A 228 5.20 0.42 -10.97
C GLY A 228 4.59 0.42 -9.56
N VAL A 229 5.35 1.00 -8.62
CA VAL A 229 4.96 1.07 -7.20
C VAL A 229 3.69 1.90 -7.04
N GLY A 230 2.66 1.30 -6.49
CA GLY A 230 1.39 1.94 -6.13
C GLY A 230 1.06 1.80 -4.65
N GLY A 231 0.07 2.59 -4.17
CA GLY A 231 -0.36 2.55 -2.76
C GLY A 231 -0.87 1.17 -2.32
N ALA A 232 -1.54 0.43 -3.20
CA ALA A 232 -1.99 -0.93 -2.93
C ALA A 232 -0.80 -1.87 -2.68
N SER A 233 0.21 -1.85 -3.57
CA SER A 233 1.38 -2.71 -3.44
C SER A 233 2.20 -2.41 -2.18
N THR A 234 2.36 -1.14 -1.80
CA THR A 234 3.04 -0.76 -0.54
C THR A 234 2.22 -1.13 0.70
N THR A 235 0.90 -1.07 0.61
CA THR A 235 0.01 -1.52 1.69
C THR A 235 0.17 -3.02 1.92
N LEU A 236 0.15 -3.83 0.85
CA LEU A 236 0.33 -5.29 0.96
C LEU A 236 1.70 -5.63 1.57
N ALA A 237 2.77 -5.02 1.07
CA ALA A 237 4.11 -5.21 1.62
C ALA A 237 4.16 -4.90 3.14
N GLY A 238 3.48 -3.83 3.57
CA GLY A 238 3.44 -3.44 4.98
C GLY A 238 2.58 -4.33 5.88
N ILE A 239 1.63 -5.09 5.35
CA ILE A 239 0.83 -6.06 6.12
C ILE A 239 1.38 -7.48 6.02
N THR A 240 2.31 -7.74 5.11
CA THR A 240 2.90 -9.07 4.94
C THR A 240 3.66 -9.50 6.20
N VAL A 241 3.40 -10.73 6.64
CA VAL A 241 4.06 -11.29 7.83
C VAL A 241 5.57 -11.43 7.58
N PRO A 242 6.43 -10.89 8.47
CA PRO A 242 7.88 -10.86 8.26
C PRO A 242 8.57 -12.13 8.84
N LEU A 243 7.98 -13.30 8.60
CA LEU A 243 8.54 -14.56 9.09
C LEU A 243 9.62 -15.09 8.14
N PRO A 244 10.75 -15.60 8.65
CA PRO A 244 11.63 -16.44 7.87
C PRO A 244 10.89 -17.69 7.39
N VAL A 245 10.82 -17.91 6.07
CA VAL A 245 10.07 -19.01 5.46
C VAL A 245 10.90 -19.78 4.45
N GLY A 246 10.58 -21.06 4.23
CA GLY A 246 11.24 -21.89 3.22
C GLY A 246 10.83 -21.54 1.81
N SER A 247 9.55 -21.12 1.62
CA SER A 247 8.97 -20.86 0.31
C SER A 247 7.93 -19.74 0.34
N ALA A 248 7.98 -18.86 -0.65
CA ALA A 248 6.98 -17.83 -0.86
C ALA A 248 6.47 -17.81 -2.31
N LEU A 249 5.19 -17.49 -2.50
CA LEU A 249 4.55 -17.29 -3.79
C LEU A 249 4.02 -15.85 -3.89
N ASP A 250 4.46 -15.12 -4.91
CA ASP A 250 3.89 -13.84 -5.34
C ASP A 250 2.97 -14.08 -6.54
N LEU A 251 1.67 -13.98 -6.35
CA LEU A 251 0.64 -14.34 -7.29
C LEU A 251 0.10 -13.09 -7.99
N GLY A 252 0.33 -12.96 -9.30
CA GLY A 252 0.10 -11.73 -10.05
C GLY A 252 1.19 -10.68 -9.76
N THR A 253 2.45 -11.06 -9.96
CA THR A 253 3.65 -10.33 -9.49
C THR A 253 3.80 -8.92 -10.06
N GLY A 254 3.31 -8.66 -11.30
CA GLY A 254 3.42 -7.36 -11.96
C GLY A 254 4.87 -6.90 -12.12
N SER A 255 5.25 -5.82 -11.44
CA SER A 255 6.62 -5.29 -11.42
C SER A 255 7.55 -5.97 -10.40
N GLY A 256 7.09 -7.02 -9.71
CA GLY A 256 7.91 -7.81 -8.79
C GLY A 256 8.10 -7.22 -7.39
N LEU A 257 7.29 -6.23 -6.98
CA LEU A 257 7.46 -5.61 -5.66
C LEU A 257 7.27 -6.61 -4.51
N GLN A 258 6.22 -7.46 -4.58
CA GLN A 258 5.98 -8.44 -3.53
C GLN A 258 7.03 -9.55 -3.55
N ALA A 259 7.46 -10.00 -4.73
CA ALA A 259 8.57 -10.94 -4.88
C ALA A 259 9.87 -10.38 -4.25
N LEU A 260 10.15 -9.09 -4.46
CA LEU A 260 11.30 -8.40 -3.88
C LEU A 260 11.23 -8.35 -2.35
N HIS A 261 10.06 -8.04 -1.77
CA HIS A 261 9.84 -8.09 -0.33
C HIS A 261 9.99 -9.53 0.21
N ALA A 262 9.37 -10.52 -0.44
CA ALA A 262 9.45 -11.92 -0.04
C ALA A 262 10.90 -12.44 -0.04
N ALA A 263 11.72 -12.02 -1.00
CA ALA A 263 13.12 -12.42 -1.12
C ALA A 263 13.99 -12.01 0.09
N GLN A 264 13.51 -11.12 0.98
CA GLN A 264 14.22 -10.72 2.19
C GLN A 264 14.15 -11.78 3.29
N HIS A 265 13.14 -12.64 3.28
CA HIS A 265 12.90 -13.58 4.37
C HIS A 265 12.48 -14.99 3.90
N ALA A 266 12.28 -15.19 2.59
CA ALA A 266 12.01 -16.50 2.00
C ALA A 266 13.29 -17.10 1.38
N THR A 267 13.51 -18.40 1.62
CA THR A 267 14.64 -19.12 1.00
C THR A 267 14.44 -19.28 -0.51
N ARG A 268 13.20 -19.44 -0.96
CA ARG A 268 12.80 -19.56 -2.37
C ARG A 268 11.58 -18.71 -2.62
N VAL A 269 11.59 -17.98 -3.73
CA VAL A 269 10.46 -17.20 -4.19
C VAL A 269 10.02 -17.72 -5.55
N THR A 270 8.73 -18.02 -5.69
CA THR A 270 8.06 -18.25 -6.97
C THR A 270 7.18 -17.05 -7.26
N ALA A 271 7.21 -16.52 -8.47
CA ALA A 271 6.37 -15.41 -8.90
C ALA A 271 5.59 -15.79 -10.17
N THR A 272 4.30 -15.53 -10.17
CA THR A 272 3.43 -15.88 -11.30
C THR A 272 2.73 -14.65 -11.85
N ASP A 273 2.46 -14.65 -13.16
CA ASP A 273 1.63 -13.64 -13.82
C ASP A 273 1.06 -14.20 -15.12
N VAL A 274 -0.13 -13.76 -15.51
CA VAL A 274 -0.71 -14.07 -16.83
C VAL A 274 0.00 -13.33 -17.96
N ASN A 275 0.65 -12.21 -17.64
CA ASN A 275 1.37 -11.36 -18.56
C ASN A 275 2.87 -11.70 -18.55
N PRO A 276 3.44 -12.31 -19.61
CA PRO A 276 4.86 -12.63 -19.66
C PRO A 276 5.76 -11.38 -19.50
N ARG A 277 5.25 -10.19 -19.89
CA ARG A 277 5.96 -8.93 -19.72
C ARG A 277 6.15 -8.57 -18.24
N ALA A 278 5.17 -8.89 -17.38
CA ALA A 278 5.27 -8.70 -15.94
C ALA A 278 6.41 -9.54 -15.34
N LEU A 279 6.55 -10.79 -15.78
CA LEU A 279 7.64 -11.66 -15.34
C LEU A 279 9.03 -11.11 -15.73
N GLU A 280 9.15 -10.51 -16.93
CA GLU A 280 10.39 -9.83 -17.32
C GLU A 280 10.67 -8.59 -16.46
N PHE A 281 9.66 -7.79 -16.12
CA PHE A 281 9.84 -6.66 -15.19
C PHE A 281 10.21 -7.13 -13.78
N THR A 282 9.62 -8.24 -13.31
CA THR A 282 10.01 -8.86 -12.03
C THR A 282 11.49 -9.24 -12.04
N ARG A 283 11.98 -9.88 -13.13
CA ARG A 283 13.40 -10.21 -13.29
C ARG A 283 14.29 -8.96 -13.25
N LEU A 284 13.91 -7.89 -13.96
CA LEU A 284 14.65 -6.63 -13.97
C LEU A 284 14.67 -5.96 -12.59
N THR A 285 13.54 -5.98 -11.87
CA THR A 285 13.41 -5.42 -10.52
C THR A 285 14.30 -6.15 -9.53
N LEU A 286 14.27 -7.49 -9.53
CA LEU A 286 15.13 -8.31 -8.67
C LEU A 286 16.61 -8.08 -8.97
N ALA A 287 17.01 -8.16 -10.25
CA ALA A 287 18.39 -7.97 -10.67
C ALA A 287 18.92 -6.56 -10.33
N LEU A 288 18.15 -5.51 -10.64
CA LEU A 288 18.57 -4.13 -10.37
C LEU A 288 18.58 -3.82 -8.87
N SER A 289 17.75 -4.48 -8.08
CA SER A 289 17.76 -4.38 -6.62
C SER A 289 18.84 -5.22 -5.94
N GLY A 290 19.52 -6.10 -6.70
CA GLY A 290 20.52 -7.03 -6.15
C GLY A 290 19.90 -8.13 -5.28
N ALA A 291 18.62 -8.44 -5.50
CA ALA A 291 17.92 -9.51 -4.81
C ALA A 291 18.18 -10.88 -5.47
N PRO A 292 18.00 -12.00 -4.73
CA PRO A 292 18.03 -13.33 -5.31
C PRO A 292 17.00 -13.50 -6.45
N ASP A 293 17.33 -14.37 -7.41
CA ASP A 293 16.41 -14.73 -8.49
C ASP A 293 15.17 -15.45 -7.94
N ALA A 294 14.02 -15.24 -8.60
CA ALA A 294 12.78 -15.97 -8.35
C ALA A 294 12.49 -16.94 -9.50
N GLU A 295 11.77 -18.02 -9.18
CA GLU A 295 11.16 -18.87 -10.19
C GLU A 295 9.96 -18.13 -10.81
N LEU A 296 10.01 -17.90 -12.14
CA LEU A 296 9.00 -17.11 -12.88
C LEU A 296 8.13 -18.02 -13.74
N LEU A 297 6.83 -18.06 -13.48
CA LEU A 297 5.89 -18.96 -14.14
C LEU A 297 4.72 -18.17 -14.76
N THR A 298 4.43 -18.45 -16.04
CA THR A 298 3.31 -17.80 -16.73
C THR A 298 2.02 -18.59 -16.54
N GLY A 299 0.94 -17.93 -16.11
CA GLY A 299 -0.40 -18.53 -16.04
C GLY A 299 -1.33 -17.78 -15.10
N SER A 300 -2.56 -18.28 -14.97
CA SER A 300 -3.62 -17.67 -14.18
C SER A 300 -3.70 -18.28 -12.79
N LEU A 301 -3.86 -17.46 -11.79
CA LEU A 301 -4.04 -17.86 -10.39
C LEU A 301 -3.02 -18.96 -10.00
N PHE A 302 -3.48 -20.09 -9.47
CA PHE A 302 -2.63 -21.20 -9.03
C PHE A 302 -2.28 -22.22 -10.11
N ASP A 303 -2.85 -22.12 -11.33
CA ASP A 303 -2.58 -23.07 -12.43
C ASP A 303 -1.08 -23.31 -12.68
N PRO A 304 -0.21 -22.28 -12.71
CA PRO A 304 1.21 -22.47 -13.01
C PRO A 304 1.97 -23.27 -11.96
N VAL A 305 1.49 -23.29 -10.72
CA VAL A 305 2.16 -23.95 -9.60
C VAL A 305 1.61 -25.35 -9.31
N GLY A 306 0.52 -25.76 -9.97
CA GLY A 306 -0.10 -27.08 -9.80
C GLY A 306 -0.41 -27.37 -8.33
N ASP A 307 0.04 -28.51 -7.81
CA ASP A 307 -0.21 -28.93 -6.42
C ASP A 307 0.85 -28.40 -5.42
N ALA A 308 1.71 -27.48 -5.83
CA ALA A 308 2.76 -26.95 -4.94
C ALA A 308 2.16 -26.18 -3.75
N THR A 309 2.85 -26.28 -2.60
CA THR A 309 2.45 -25.60 -1.37
C THR A 309 3.56 -24.67 -0.86
N TYR A 310 3.16 -23.60 -0.19
CA TYR A 310 4.01 -22.50 0.23
C TYR A 310 3.80 -22.14 1.69
N ASP A 311 4.82 -21.58 2.32
CA ASP A 311 4.73 -21.06 3.69
C ASP A 311 4.12 -19.64 3.70
N LEU A 312 4.31 -18.90 2.61
CA LEU A 312 3.76 -17.57 2.41
C LEU A 312 3.20 -17.42 0.98
N ILE A 313 1.98 -16.96 0.86
CA ILE A 313 1.37 -16.55 -0.40
C ILE A 313 0.97 -15.09 -0.27
N VAL A 314 1.36 -14.26 -1.24
CA VAL A 314 0.95 -12.85 -1.30
C VAL A 314 0.34 -12.55 -2.66
N SER A 315 -0.69 -11.69 -2.70
CA SER A 315 -1.23 -11.21 -3.96
C SER A 315 -1.87 -9.82 -3.84
N ASN A 316 -1.52 -8.96 -4.79
CA ASN A 316 -2.25 -7.75 -5.09
C ASN A 316 -2.95 -7.96 -6.45
N PRO A 317 -4.05 -8.71 -6.48
CA PRO A 317 -4.67 -9.15 -7.72
C PRO A 317 -5.38 -7.99 -8.44
N PRO A 318 -5.74 -8.16 -9.71
CA PRO A 318 -6.57 -7.20 -10.44
C PRO A 318 -8.03 -7.27 -9.92
N PHE A 319 -8.29 -6.73 -8.73
CA PHE A 319 -9.54 -6.88 -7.97
C PHE A 319 -10.66 -5.92 -8.39
N VAL A 320 -10.48 -5.09 -9.41
CA VAL A 320 -11.51 -4.11 -9.79
C VAL A 320 -12.72 -4.79 -10.40
N ILE A 321 -13.88 -4.56 -9.79
CA ILE A 321 -15.18 -5.04 -10.24
C ILE A 321 -15.66 -4.13 -11.37
N SER A 322 -15.56 -4.58 -12.62
CA SER A 322 -15.88 -3.79 -13.80
C SER A 322 -16.82 -4.53 -14.75
N PRO A 323 -17.60 -3.83 -15.61
CA PRO A 323 -18.42 -4.44 -16.65
C PRO A 323 -17.55 -4.96 -17.82
N GLY A 324 -16.75 -5.98 -17.59
CA GLY A 324 -15.86 -6.59 -18.57
C GLY A 324 -14.39 -6.26 -18.37
N ALA A 325 -13.52 -7.19 -18.76
CA ALA A 325 -12.07 -7.09 -18.62
C ALA A 325 -11.47 -6.20 -19.71
N ARG A 326 -11.35 -4.89 -19.46
CA ARG A 326 -10.74 -3.95 -20.40
C ARG A 326 -9.25 -3.69 -20.11
N LEU A 327 -8.88 -3.65 -18.84
CA LEU A 327 -7.53 -3.37 -18.38
C LEU A 327 -7.03 -4.54 -17.55
N THR A 328 -6.21 -5.40 -18.14
CA THR A 328 -5.77 -6.66 -17.54
C THR A 328 -5.03 -6.51 -16.22
N TYR A 329 -4.37 -5.37 -16.00
CA TYR A 329 -3.64 -5.09 -14.76
C TYR A 329 -4.53 -4.74 -13.56
N ARG A 330 -5.84 -4.53 -13.77
CA ARG A 330 -6.77 -4.16 -12.68
C ARG A 330 -8.12 -4.87 -12.73
N ASP A 331 -8.61 -5.20 -13.93
CA ASP A 331 -9.91 -5.81 -14.14
C ASP A 331 -9.77 -7.33 -14.05
N GLY A 332 -10.41 -7.99 -13.08
CA GLY A 332 -10.19 -9.40 -12.76
C GLY A 332 -10.64 -10.41 -13.83
N GLY A 333 -11.31 -9.97 -14.89
CA GLY A 333 -11.80 -10.84 -15.96
C GLY A 333 -12.93 -11.78 -15.56
N MET A 334 -13.27 -11.82 -14.28
CA MET A 334 -14.39 -12.55 -13.71
C MET A 334 -15.51 -11.58 -13.32
N GLY A 335 -16.72 -12.09 -13.15
CA GLY A 335 -17.85 -11.23 -12.80
C GLY A 335 -17.87 -10.83 -11.33
N GLY A 336 -18.12 -9.56 -11.02
CA GLY A 336 -18.22 -9.08 -9.65
C GLY A 336 -16.95 -9.29 -8.84
N ASP A 337 -17.08 -9.83 -7.63
CA ASP A 337 -15.97 -10.17 -6.72
C ASP A 337 -15.49 -11.63 -6.83
N ASP A 338 -15.84 -12.31 -7.91
CA ASP A 338 -15.53 -13.74 -8.11
C ASP A 338 -14.02 -14.03 -8.12
N LEU A 339 -13.19 -13.11 -8.64
CA LEU A 339 -11.74 -13.27 -8.61
C LEU A 339 -11.22 -13.36 -7.17
N CYS A 340 -11.60 -12.39 -6.33
CA CYS A 340 -11.18 -12.36 -4.92
C CYS A 340 -11.70 -13.61 -4.17
N ARG A 341 -12.95 -14.00 -4.44
CA ARG A 341 -13.54 -15.21 -3.85
C ARG A 341 -12.78 -16.47 -4.26
N THR A 342 -12.50 -16.66 -5.55
CA THR A 342 -11.76 -17.82 -6.06
C THR A 342 -10.37 -17.89 -5.46
N LEU A 343 -9.64 -16.76 -5.45
CA LEU A 343 -8.31 -16.65 -4.87
C LEU A 343 -8.29 -17.12 -3.40
N VAL A 344 -9.23 -16.63 -2.60
CA VAL A 344 -9.33 -16.99 -1.18
C VAL A 344 -9.68 -18.47 -0.99
N GLN A 345 -10.63 -18.99 -1.77
CA GLN A 345 -11.06 -20.38 -1.68
C GLN A 345 -9.97 -21.38 -2.06
N GLU A 346 -9.17 -21.07 -3.08
CA GLU A 346 -8.10 -21.96 -3.57
C GLU A 346 -6.83 -21.87 -2.69
N ALA A 347 -6.53 -20.71 -2.12
CA ALA A 347 -5.30 -20.48 -1.36
C ALA A 347 -5.04 -21.52 -0.25
N GLY A 348 -6.09 -21.99 0.42
CA GLY A 348 -5.95 -22.97 1.51
C GLY A 348 -5.35 -24.31 1.08
N ALA A 349 -5.52 -24.73 -0.18
CA ALA A 349 -4.93 -25.95 -0.71
C ALA A 349 -3.43 -25.79 -1.00
N HIS A 350 -2.98 -24.56 -1.23
CA HIS A 350 -1.59 -24.21 -1.54
C HIS A 350 -0.78 -23.74 -0.32
N LEU A 351 -1.35 -23.83 0.88
CA LEU A 351 -0.63 -23.48 2.10
C LEU A 351 -0.05 -24.71 2.81
N ASN A 352 1.22 -24.62 3.18
CA ASN A 352 1.84 -25.51 4.15
C ASN A 352 1.15 -25.38 5.53
N PRO A 353 1.17 -26.41 6.40
CA PRO A 353 0.70 -26.26 7.79
C PRO A 353 1.34 -25.07 8.48
N GLY A 354 0.54 -24.18 9.06
CA GLY A 354 1.00 -22.93 9.68
C GLY A 354 1.33 -21.80 8.71
N GLY A 355 1.27 -22.03 7.40
CA GLY A 355 1.54 -21.02 6.36
C GLY A 355 0.46 -19.94 6.27
N TYR A 356 0.83 -18.81 5.70
CA TYR A 356 -0.02 -17.62 5.56
C TYR A 356 -0.31 -17.28 4.10
N ALA A 357 -1.55 -16.84 3.82
CA ALA A 357 -1.89 -16.19 2.55
C ALA A 357 -2.47 -14.81 2.81
N GLN A 358 -1.97 -13.79 2.10
CA GLN A 358 -2.33 -12.39 2.33
C GLN A 358 -2.66 -11.69 1.01
N PHE A 359 -3.86 -11.12 0.95
CA PHE A 359 -4.40 -10.54 -0.26
C PHE A 359 -4.98 -9.16 -0.01
N LEU A 360 -4.82 -8.27 -0.97
CA LEU A 360 -5.73 -7.14 -1.09
C LEU A 360 -6.96 -7.57 -1.91
N GLY A 361 -8.09 -6.98 -1.64
CA GLY A 361 -9.31 -7.34 -2.37
C GLY A 361 -10.45 -6.35 -2.21
N ASN A 362 -11.41 -6.53 -3.11
CA ASN A 362 -12.70 -5.88 -3.06
C ASN A 362 -13.79 -6.93 -2.92
N TRP A 363 -14.89 -6.54 -2.29
CA TRP A 363 -16.10 -7.36 -2.19
C TRP A 363 -17.36 -6.52 -2.27
N GLN A 364 -18.38 -7.12 -2.86
CA GLN A 364 -19.66 -6.46 -3.05
C GLN A 364 -20.51 -6.53 -1.76
N HIS A 365 -21.12 -5.42 -1.39
CA HIS A 365 -22.24 -5.41 -0.46
C HIS A 365 -23.53 -5.55 -1.28
N VAL A 366 -24.10 -6.75 -1.24
CA VAL A 366 -25.27 -7.12 -2.04
C VAL A 366 -26.54 -6.90 -1.24
N GLU A 367 -27.57 -6.39 -1.87
CA GLU A 367 -28.88 -6.16 -1.22
C GLU A 367 -29.46 -7.46 -0.65
N GLY A 368 -29.78 -7.42 0.65
CA GLY A 368 -30.34 -8.57 1.36
C GLY A 368 -29.33 -9.60 1.86
N GLU A 369 -28.03 -9.37 1.64
CA GLU A 369 -26.94 -10.18 2.20
C GLU A 369 -26.15 -9.40 3.25
N ASP A 370 -25.74 -10.05 4.34
CA ASP A 370 -24.74 -9.51 5.26
C ASP A 370 -23.36 -9.71 4.64
N TRP A 371 -22.60 -8.62 4.50
CA TRP A 371 -21.29 -8.69 3.87
C TRP A 371 -20.26 -9.46 4.71
N HIS A 372 -20.39 -9.46 6.05
CA HIS A 372 -19.50 -10.25 6.91
C HIS A 372 -19.71 -11.74 6.67
N ASP A 373 -20.97 -12.18 6.58
CA ASP A 373 -21.30 -13.57 6.29
C ASP A 373 -20.86 -13.96 4.86
N ARG A 374 -21.03 -13.03 3.91
CA ARG A 374 -20.58 -13.24 2.54
C ARG A 374 -19.07 -13.52 2.46
N VAL A 375 -18.22 -12.64 2.98
CA VAL A 375 -16.76 -12.84 2.90
C VAL A 375 -16.27 -13.96 3.83
N ARG A 376 -16.93 -14.18 4.97
CA ARG A 376 -16.69 -15.33 5.84
C ARG A 376 -16.87 -16.65 5.12
N SER A 377 -17.87 -16.75 4.22
CA SER A 377 -18.16 -17.96 3.45
C SER A 377 -17.08 -18.31 2.42
N TRP A 378 -16.20 -17.38 2.09
CA TRP A 378 -15.07 -17.62 1.17
C TRP A 378 -13.93 -18.40 1.83
N VAL A 379 -13.81 -18.32 3.15
CA VAL A 379 -12.70 -18.92 3.90
C VAL A 379 -12.72 -20.43 3.78
N PRO A 380 -11.64 -21.06 3.27
CA PRO A 380 -11.59 -22.51 3.11
C PRO A 380 -11.48 -23.21 4.46
N ARG A 381 -11.94 -24.46 4.50
CA ARG A 381 -11.82 -25.31 5.69
C ARG A 381 -10.35 -25.47 6.11
N GLY A 382 -10.10 -25.48 7.43
CA GLY A 382 -8.76 -25.63 7.97
C GLY A 382 -7.89 -24.38 7.83
N CYS A 383 -8.53 -23.21 7.71
CA CYS A 383 -7.86 -21.92 7.77
C CYS A 383 -8.50 -21.02 8.81
N ASP A 384 -7.70 -20.44 9.68
CA ASP A 384 -8.06 -19.22 10.39
C ASP A 384 -8.06 -18.06 9.39
N ALA A 385 -8.86 -17.03 9.67
CA ALA A 385 -8.89 -15.84 8.83
C ALA A 385 -9.03 -14.54 9.63
N TRP A 386 -8.35 -13.49 9.15
CA TRP A 386 -8.59 -12.11 9.57
C TRP A 386 -8.85 -11.25 8.34
N ILE A 387 -10.09 -10.80 8.21
CA ILE A 387 -10.59 -10.00 7.08
C ILE A 387 -10.92 -8.61 7.60
N VAL A 388 -10.28 -7.59 7.05
CA VAL A 388 -10.42 -6.21 7.50
C VAL A 388 -10.89 -5.32 6.36
N GLN A 389 -12.11 -4.78 6.49
CA GLN A 389 -12.64 -3.77 5.59
C GLN A 389 -12.11 -2.39 5.98
N ARG A 390 -11.44 -1.72 5.05
CA ARG A 390 -10.76 -0.43 5.28
C ARG A 390 -11.54 0.77 4.77
N ASP A 391 -12.28 0.57 3.70
CA ASP A 391 -13.05 1.61 3.04
C ASP A 391 -14.27 1.00 2.37
N VAL A 392 -15.30 1.79 2.19
CA VAL A 392 -16.53 1.41 1.49
C VAL A 392 -16.92 2.56 0.57
N GLN A 393 -17.16 2.26 -0.69
CA GLN A 393 -17.63 3.23 -1.68
C GLN A 393 -18.99 2.81 -2.21
N ASP A 394 -19.92 3.75 -2.34
CA ASP A 394 -21.14 3.49 -3.11
C ASP A 394 -20.81 3.25 -4.58
N VAL A 395 -21.72 2.64 -5.31
CA VAL A 395 -21.49 2.23 -6.71
C VAL A 395 -21.14 3.40 -7.63
N THR A 396 -21.61 4.62 -7.32
CA THR A 396 -21.30 5.80 -8.13
C THR A 396 -19.89 6.30 -7.88
N GLN A 397 -19.48 6.39 -6.62
CA GLN A 397 -18.11 6.74 -6.23
C GLN A 397 -17.10 5.72 -6.77
N TYR A 398 -17.43 4.43 -6.70
CA TYR A 398 -16.60 3.36 -7.21
C TYR A 398 -16.42 3.46 -8.73
N ALA A 399 -17.51 3.62 -9.49
CA ALA A 399 -17.43 3.80 -10.93
C ALA A 399 -16.63 5.05 -11.32
N GLU A 400 -16.85 6.19 -10.65
CA GLU A 400 -16.10 7.42 -10.90
C GLU A 400 -14.59 7.26 -10.63
N LEU A 401 -14.23 6.60 -9.52
CA LEU A 401 -12.84 6.35 -9.19
C LEU A 401 -12.12 5.63 -10.34
N TRP A 402 -12.69 4.53 -10.80
CA TRP A 402 -12.03 3.68 -11.79
C TRP A 402 -12.13 4.20 -13.23
N LEU A 403 -13.18 4.94 -13.56
CA LEU A 403 -13.26 5.66 -14.84
C LEU A 403 -12.23 6.79 -14.92
N ARG A 404 -11.97 7.48 -13.81
CA ARG A 404 -10.92 8.51 -13.74
C ARG A 404 -9.53 7.91 -13.78
N ASP A 405 -9.30 6.81 -13.07
CA ASP A 405 -8.04 6.05 -13.10
C ASP A 405 -7.71 5.58 -14.53
N ALA A 406 -8.72 5.13 -15.28
CA ALA A 406 -8.57 4.76 -16.69
C ALA A 406 -8.34 5.97 -17.64
N GLY A 407 -8.44 7.20 -17.15
CA GLY A 407 -8.39 8.40 -18.00
C GLY A 407 -9.65 8.63 -18.83
N ASP A 408 -10.72 7.90 -18.60
CA ASP A 408 -11.96 7.97 -19.38
C ASP A 408 -12.65 9.35 -19.29
N HIS A 409 -12.40 10.10 -18.21
CA HIS A 409 -12.89 11.48 -18.04
C HIS A 409 -12.28 12.48 -19.05
N HIS A 410 -11.23 12.09 -19.79
CA HIS A 410 -10.67 12.85 -20.91
C HIS A 410 -11.26 12.45 -22.26
N SER A 411 -12.14 11.44 -22.30
CA SER A 411 -12.79 10.96 -23.50
C SER A 411 -13.90 11.92 -23.97
N ASP A 412 -14.50 11.61 -25.12
CA ASP A 412 -15.76 12.26 -25.54
C ASP A 412 -16.84 12.11 -24.45
N PRO A 413 -17.58 13.20 -24.09
CA PRO A 413 -18.57 13.13 -23.02
C PRO A 413 -19.66 12.05 -23.21
N ALA A 414 -20.05 11.75 -24.46
CA ALA A 414 -21.03 10.70 -24.73
C ALA A 414 -20.44 9.30 -24.52
N GLU A 415 -19.16 9.12 -24.84
CA GLU A 415 -18.44 7.86 -24.55
C GLU A 415 -18.28 7.67 -23.05
N TYR A 416 -17.89 8.71 -22.31
CA TYR A 416 -17.80 8.66 -20.86
C TYR A 416 -19.13 8.28 -20.22
N ALA A 417 -20.24 8.92 -20.66
CA ALA A 417 -21.58 8.62 -20.15
C ALA A 417 -21.98 7.15 -20.42
N ARG A 418 -21.76 6.64 -21.64
CA ARG A 418 -22.06 5.22 -21.95
C ARG A 418 -21.28 4.24 -21.08
N ARG A 419 -20.00 4.55 -20.81
CA ARG A 419 -19.18 3.71 -19.92
C ARG A 419 -19.67 3.76 -18.49
N TYR A 420 -20.01 4.94 -18.02
CA TYR A 420 -20.54 5.11 -16.66
C TYR A 420 -21.87 4.34 -16.49
N GLU A 421 -22.79 4.46 -17.46
CA GLU A 421 -24.04 3.70 -17.48
C GLU A 421 -23.79 2.19 -17.43
N ALA A 422 -22.85 1.67 -18.22
CA ALA A 422 -22.50 0.25 -18.19
C ALA A 422 -22.02 -0.25 -16.82
N TRP A 423 -21.32 0.60 -16.06
CA TRP A 423 -20.93 0.27 -14.68
C TRP A 423 -22.15 0.20 -13.75
N LEU A 424 -23.06 1.17 -13.85
CA LEU A 424 -24.26 1.20 -13.03
C LEU A 424 -25.19 0.02 -13.35
N ASP A 425 -25.38 -0.30 -14.65
CA ASP A 425 -26.17 -1.45 -15.10
C ASP A 425 -25.63 -2.77 -14.54
N GLU A 426 -24.30 -2.96 -14.53
CA GLU A 426 -23.65 -4.15 -13.94
C GLU A 426 -23.93 -4.26 -12.44
N PHE A 427 -23.79 -3.15 -11.69
CA PHE A 427 -24.07 -3.13 -10.27
C PHE A 427 -25.56 -3.33 -9.96
N GLU A 428 -26.47 -2.78 -10.77
CA GLU A 428 -27.91 -2.99 -10.62
C GLU A 428 -28.26 -4.46 -10.86
N ALA A 429 -27.75 -5.06 -11.94
CA ALA A 429 -27.97 -6.47 -12.26
C ALA A 429 -27.54 -7.42 -11.13
N ARG A 430 -26.45 -7.07 -10.40
CA ARG A 430 -25.94 -7.81 -9.26
C ARG A 430 -26.52 -7.39 -7.91
N LYS A 431 -27.41 -6.40 -7.90
CA LYS A 431 -27.96 -5.80 -6.67
C LYS A 431 -26.88 -5.27 -5.72
N THR A 432 -25.77 -4.78 -6.26
CA THR A 432 -24.66 -4.22 -5.49
C THR A 432 -25.03 -2.84 -4.97
N ARG A 433 -24.92 -2.60 -3.67
CA ARG A 433 -25.17 -1.30 -3.02
C ARG A 433 -23.90 -0.48 -2.86
N SER A 434 -22.81 -1.17 -2.53
CA SER A 434 -21.49 -0.57 -2.33
C SER A 434 -20.42 -1.64 -2.51
N VAL A 435 -19.17 -1.21 -2.58
CA VAL A 435 -18.00 -2.10 -2.67
C VAL A 435 -17.08 -1.79 -1.50
N GLY A 436 -16.75 -2.84 -0.74
CA GLY A 436 -15.75 -2.80 0.32
C GLY A 436 -14.36 -3.01 -0.24
N PHE A 437 -13.38 -2.32 0.35
CA PHE A 437 -11.95 -2.44 0.08
C PHE A 437 -11.24 -2.89 1.34
N GLY A 438 -10.30 -3.83 1.23
CA GLY A 438 -9.57 -4.25 2.40
C GLY A 438 -8.50 -5.29 2.12
N TRP A 439 -8.14 -6.00 3.18
CA TRP A 439 -7.23 -7.12 3.07
C TRP A 439 -7.80 -8.37 3.74
N ILE A 440 -7.32 -9.51 3.25
CA ILE A 440 -7.67 -10.84 3.73
C ILE A 440 -6.37 -11.52 4.10
N THR A 441 -6.26 -11.99 5.34
CA THR A 441 -5.18 -12.87 5.78
C THR A 441 -5.77 -14.22 6.15
N LEU A 442 -5.25 -15.29 5.57
CA LEU A 442 -5.53 -16.67 5.94
C LEU A 442 -4.30 -17.24 6.63
N ARG A 443 -4.52 -18.16 7.58
CA ARG A 443 -3.47 -19.00 8.16
C ARG A 443 -3.92 -20.45 8.15
N ARG A 444 -3.13 -21.34 7.55
CA ARG A 444 -3.43 -22.78 7.59
C ARG A 444 -3.33 -23.30 9.03
N THR A 445 -4.39 -23.94 9.52
CA THR A 445 -4.47 -24.45 10.89
C THR A 445 -5.02 -25.89 10.93
N ASP A 446 -4.62 -26.64 11.94
CA ASP A 446 -5.17 -27.94 12.29
C ASP A 446 -6.26 -27.86 13.40
N ALA A 447 -6.61 -26.64 13.82
CA ALA A 447 -7.63 -26.43 14.81
C ALA A 447 -8.98 -26.99 14.35
N ALA A 448 -9.67 -27.68 15.28
CA ALA A 448 -11.00 -28.24 14.99
C ALA A 448 -12.01 -27.15 14.65
N GLU A 449 -11.90 -26.00 15.30
CA GLU A 449 -12.72 -24.81 15.08
C GLU A 449 -11.81 -23.63 14.73
N PRO A 450 -11.59 -23.36 13.43
CA PRO A 450 -10.83 -22.19 12.99
C PRO A 450 -11.48 -20.87 13.42
N SER A 451 -10.64 -19.89 13.75
CA SER A 451 -11.10 -18.54 14.09
C SER A 451 -11.23 -17.71 12.82
N ILE A 452 -12.41 -17.16 12.55
CA ILE A 452 -12.65 -16.27 11.41
C ILE A 452 -13.14 -14.92 11.94
N VAL A 453 -12.27 -13.94 11.94
CA VAL A 453 -12.56 -12.57 12.35
C VAL A 453 -12.78 -11.72 11.10
N VAL A 454 -13.96 -11.10 11.02
CA VAL A 454 -14.32 -10.14 9.96
C VAL A 454 -14.69 -8.84 10.63
N GLU A 455 -14.00 -7.76 10.31
CA GLU A 455 -14.24 -6.47 10.94
C GLU A 455 -14.13 -5.30 9.95
N GLU A 456 -14.85 -4.23 10.27
CA GLU A 456 -14.71 -2.95 9.61
C GLU A 456 -13.77 -2.05 10.42
N TRP A 457 -12.71 -1.55 9.79
CA TRP A 457 -11.73 -0.70 10.44
C TRP A 457 -11.33 0.50 9.55
N PRO A 458 -12.18 1.56 9.45
CA PRO A 458 -11.92 2.72 8.60
C PRO A 458 -10.91 3.70 9.21
N HIS A 459 -10.39 3.40 10.40
CA HIS A 459 -9.47 4.28 11.12
C HIS A 459 -8.04 4.16 10.59
N SER A 460 -7.23 5.18 10.83
CA SER A 460 -5.80 5.15 10.49
C SER A 460 -5.08 4.03 11.22
N VAL A 461 -4.17 3.37 10.52
CA VAL A 461 -3.27 2.34 11.06
C VAL A 461 -1.83 2.81 10.91
N GLU A 462 -0.92 2.23 11.69
CA GLU A 462 0.52 2.49 11.56
C GLU A 462 1.20 1.29 10.91
N GLN A 463 1.80 1.53 9.77
CA GLN A 463 2.59 0.55 9.03
C GLN A 463 4.03 0.50 9.59
N PRO A 464 4.73 -0.66 9.53
CA PRO A 464 4.25 -1.95 9.01
C PRO A 464 3.35 -2.71 10.00
N LEU A 465 2.39 -3.47 9.47
CA LEU A 465 1.42 -4.26 10.26
C LEU A 465 1.74 -5.76 10.31
N GLY A 466 2.75 -6.25 9.61
CA GLY A 466 3.05 -7.68 9.56
C GLY A 466 3.21 -8.32 10.93
N GLY A 467 3.89 -7.65 11.86
CA GLY A 467 4.00 -8.08 13.27
C GLY A 467 2.65 -8.09 14.00
N THR A 468 1.79 -7.11 13.73
CA THR A 468 0.42 -7.04 14.28
C THR A 468 -0.43 -8.20 13.79
N VAL A 469 -0.28 -8.60 12.52
CA VAL A 469 -0.96 -9.77 11.94
C VAL A 469 -0.53 -11.04 12.66
N LEU A 470 0.77 -11.26 12.84
CA LEU A 470 1.28 -12.41 13.59
C LEU A 470 0.74 -12.46 15.03
N ALA A 471 0.80 -11.33 15.72
CA ALA A 471 0.31 -11.21 17.08
C ALA A 471 -1.21 -11.47 17.17
N HIS A 472 -1.99 -11.05 16.16
CA HIS A 472 -3.43 -11.36 16.11
C HIS A 472 -3.66 -12.87 16.14
N PHE A 473 -3.04 -13.65 15.26
CA PHE A 473 -3.22 -15.10 15.23
C PHE A 473 -2.68 -15.80 16.49
N ALA A 474 -1.57 -15.32 17.04
CA ALA A 474 -1.03 -15.84 18.31
C ALA A 474 -2.03 -15.64 19.48
N ARG A 475 -2.68 -14.47 19.54
CA ARG A 475 -3.72 -14.20 20.55
C ARG A 475 -4.96 -15.07 20.34
N GLN A 476 -5.38 -15.31 19.08
CA GLN A 476 -6.49 -16.23 18.80
C GLN A 476 -6.15 -17.66 19.28
N ASP A 477 -4.92 -18.12 19.05
CA ASP A 477 -4.46 -19.43 19.55
C ASP A 477 -4.45 -19.50 21.08
N TYR A 478 -4.01 -18.43 21.73
CA TYR A 478 -4.03 -18.34 23.18
C TYR A 478 -5.47 -18.43 23.72
N LEU A 479 -6.37 -17.59 23.20
CA LEU A 479 -7.76 -17.51 23.65
C LEU A 479 -8.54 -18.81 23.38
N ARG A 480 -8.20 -19.54 22.30
CA ARG A 480 -8.79 -20.86 21.98
C ARG A 480 -8.41 -21.92 23.00
N ARG A 481 -7.23 -21.83 23.59
CA ARG A 481 -6.69 -22.80 24.55
C ARG A 481 -7.02 -22.49 26.02
N HIS A 482 -7.51 -21.29 26.30
CA HIS A 482 -7.76 -20.81 27.64
C HIS A 482 -9.23 -20.43 27.84
N ASP A 483 -9.90 -21.18 28.73
CA ASP A 483 -11.22 -20.82 29.26
C ASP A 483 -11.09 -19.71 30.30
N ASP A 484 -12.21 -19.26 30.85
CA ASP A 484 -12.25 -18.16 31.81
C ASP A 484 -11.48 -18.46 33.11
N ALA A 485 -11.46 -19.72 33.55
CA ALA A 485 -10.70 -20.12 34.73
C ALA A 485 -9.19 -20.03 34.48
N SER A 486 -8.74 -20.54 33.36
CA SER A 486 -7.32 -20.48 32.94
C SER A 486 -6.86 -19.07 32.58
N LEU A 487 -7.76 -18.18 32.11
CA LEU A 487 -7.44 -16.75 31.95
C LEU A 487 -7.11 -16.08 33.28
N LEU A 488 -7.84 -16.42 34.36
CA LEU A 488 -7.56 -15.90 35.69
C LEU A 488 -6.21 -16.38 36.30
N GLU A 489 -5.70 -17.51 35.82
CA GLU A 489 -4.37 -18.02 36.17
C GLU A 489 -3.27 -17.43 35.28
N GLY A 490 -3.66 -16.81 34.17
CA GLY A 490 -2.75 -16.23 33.17
C GLY A 490 -2.01 -14.99 33.68
N TYR A 491 -0.84 -14.74 33.08
CA TYR A 491 0.01 -13.57 33.31
C TYR A 491 -0.03 -12.71 32.06
N PHE A 492 -0.16 -11.38 32.23
CA PHE A 492 -0.30 -10.45 31.10
C PHE A 492 0.62 -9.26 31.26
N LEU A 493 1.10 -8.76 30.13
CA LEU A 493 1.74 -7.46 30.01
C LEU A 493 0.78 -6.49 29.34
N LEU A 494 0.74 -5.25 29.81
CA LEU A 494 0.14 -4.17 29.03
C LEU A 494 0.99 -3.96 27.77
N ALA A 495 0.36 -4.00 26.60
CA ALA A 495 1.07 -3.86 25.33
C ALA A 495 1.83 -2.53 25.26
N HIS A 496 3.00 -2.55 24.63
CA HIS A 496 3.86 -1.39 24.50
C HIS A 496 3.13 -0.23 23.80
N GLU A 497 3.34 1.00 24.30
CA GLU A 497 2.72 2.23 23.77
C GLU A 497 1.18 2.30 23.88
N VAL A 498 0.56 1.51 24.75
CA VAL A 498 -0.82 1.77 25.18
C VAL A 498 -0.83 2.95 26.14
N VAL A 499 -1.71 3.91 25.87
CA VAL A 499 -1.94 5.07 26.73
C VAL A 499 -3.34 5.05 27.31
N GLN A 500 -3.52 5.61 28.51
CA GLN A 500 -4.81 5.80 29.14
C GLN A 500 -5.25 7.26 28.96
N GLU A 501 -6.46 7.45 28.47
CA GLU A 501 -7.14 8.74 28.33
C GLU A 501 -8.32 8.78 29.32
N GLN A 502 -8.43 9.88 30.07
CA GLN A 502 -9.58 10.14 30.93
C GLN A 502 -10.48 11.16 30.23
N VAL A 503 -11.75 10.81 30.06
CA VAL A 503 -12.73 11.61 29.33
C VAL A 503 -13.86 11.97 30.29
N GLY A 504 -14.18 13.25 30.39
CA GLY A 504 -15.24 13.76 31.24
C GLY A 504 -15.52 15.24 30.99
N THR A 505 -16.51 15.77 31.71
CA THR A 505 -16.85 17.19 31.65
C THR A 505 -15.70 18.04 32.21
N PRO A 506 -15.30 19.15 31.56
CA PRO A 506 -14.25 20.02 32.07
C PRO A 506 -14.54 20.48 33.50
N GLY A 507 -13.58 20.20 34.41
CA GLY A 507 -13.68 20.56 35.83
C GLY A 507 -14.37 19.52 36.73
N ALA A 508 -14.80 18.38 36.22
CA ALA A 508 -15.22 17.24 37.03
C ALA A 508 -14.01 16.61 37.73
N GLU A 509 -14.19 16.20 38.98
CA GLU A 509 -13.15 15.50 39.77
C GLU A 509 -12.90 14.08 39.22
N ASP A 510 -13.96 13.39 38.81
CA ASP A 510 -13.90 12.03 38.28
C ASP A 510 -14.16 12.02 36.77
N PRO A 511 -13.47 11.16 36.00
CA PRO A 511 -13.75 10.99 34.58
C PRO A 511 -15.09 10.24 34.39
N GLU A 512 -15.85 10.60 33.36
CA GLU A 512 -17.05 9.88 32.95
C GLU A 512 -16.73 8.48 32.46
N HIS A 513 -15.57 8.35 31.78
CA HIS A 513 -15.04 7.06 31.35
C HIS A 513 -13.54 7.13 31.09
N VAL A 514 -12.92 5.95 31.08
CA VAL A 514 -11.51 5.74 30.76
C VAL A 514 -11.42 5.03 29.42
N VAL A 515 -10.49 5.47 28.57
CA VAL A 515 -10.20 4.86 27.28
C VAL A 515 -8.76 4.39 27.28
N LEU A 516 -8.53 3.14 26.93
CA LEU A 516 -7.20 2.64 26.55
C LEU A 516 -7.03 2.82 25.04
N ARG A 517 -5.89 3.38 24.62
CA ARG A 517 -5.58 3.63 23.23
C ARG A 517 -4.20 3.09 22.86
N GLN A 518 -4.14 2.35 21.76
CA GLN A 518 -2.88 1.93 21.12
C GLN A 518 -2.35 3.06 20.25
N ASN A 519 -1.07 3.38 20.36
CA ASN A 519 -0.39 4.34 19.49
C ASN A 519 0.23 3.67 18.27
N ARG A 520 0.30 2.33 18.23
CA ARG A 520 0.86 1.53 17.13
C ARG A 520 -0.13 0.53 16.55
N GLY A 521 0.26 -0.05 15.42
CA GLY A 521 -0.48 -1.10 14.74
C GLY A 521 -1.87 -0.66 14.29
N MET A 522 -2.91 -1.34 14.74
CA MET A 522 -4.31 -1.00 14.41
C MET A 522 -4.79 0.28 15.09
N ARG A 523 -4.07 0.81 16.07
CA ARG A 523 -4.41 2.04 16.81
C ARG A 523 -5.80 1.97 17.43
N ARG A 524 -6.13 0.82 17.98
CA ARG A 524 -7.43 0.59 18.63
C ARG A 524 -7.61 1.49 19.85
N ALA A 525 -8.86 1.81 20.14
CA ALA A 525 -9.26 2.48 21.36
C ALA A 525 -10.46 1.74 21.95
N THR A 526 -10.40 1.41 23.23
CA THR A 526 -11.49 0.74 23.91
C THR A 526 -11.84 1.44 25.22
N LYS A 527 -13.14 1.52 25.52
CA LYS A 527 -13.62 2.06 26.77
C LYS A 527 -13.54 0.97 27.83
N VAL A 528 -12.98 1.31 28.97
CA VAL A 528 -12.90 0.43 30.14
C VAL A 528 -13.52 1.11 31.36
N ASP A 529 -14.00 0.31 32.31
CA ASP A 529 -14.40 0.78 33.62
C ASP A 529 -13.18 0.96 34.55
N THR A 530 -13.42 1.39 35.77
CA THR A 530 -12.37 1.61 36.79
C THR A 530 -11.59 0.32 37.10
N VAL A 531 -12.27 -0.83 37.09
CA VAL A 531 -11.62 -2.14 37.33
C VAL A 531 -10.74 -2.49 36.14
N GLY A 532 -11.24 -2.38 34.92
CA GLY A 532 -10.47 -2.65 33.71
C GLY A 532 -9.27 -1.71 33.53
N ALA A 533 -9.41 -0.43 33.87
CA ALA A 533 -8.29 0.53 33.86
C ALA A 533 -7.22 0.17 34.91
N GLY A 534 -7.67 -0.12 36.15
CA GLY A 534 -6.78 -0.54 37.22
C GLY A 534 -6.08 -1.86 36.93
N PHE A 535 -6.79 -2.83 36.34
CA PHE A 535 -6.25 -4.11 35.93
C PHE A 535 -5.16 -3.94 34.85
N ALA A 536 -5.49 -3.24 33.77
CA ALA A 536 -4.53 -3.01 32.68
C ALA A 536 -3.28 -2.26 33.17
N GLY A 537 -3.44 -1.28 34.08
CA GLY A 537 -2.33 -0.47 34.59
C GLY A 537 -1.32 -1.22 35.45
N VAL A 538 -1.65 -2.39 35.98
CA VAL A 538 -0.79 -3.23 36.82
C VAL A 538 -0.38 -4.55 36.16
N CYS A 539 -0.79 -4.76 34.91
CA CYS A 539 -0.35 -5.92 34.13
C CYS A 539 1.11 -5.76 33.67
N ASP A 540 2.04 -6.17 34.52
CA ASP A 540 3.50 -6.14 34.28
C ASP A 540 4.11 -7.56 34.18
N GLY A 541 3.27 -8.59 34.13
CA GLY A 541 3.67 -10.00 34.04
C GLY A 541 4.09 -10.63 35.38
N SER A 542 4.09 -9.90 36.49
CA SER A 542 4.56 -10.40 37.80
C SER A 542 3.50 -11.17 38.59
N LEU A 543 2.21 -10.86 38.37
CA LEU A 543 1.09 -11.49 39.07
C LEU A 543 0.09 -12.08 38.07
N SER A 544 -0.56 -13.18 38.47
CA SER A 544 -1.68 -13.71 37.69
C SER A 544 -2.89 -12.76 37.74
N ALA A 545 -3.72 -12.81 36.70
CA ALA A 545 -4.92 -11.99 36.59
C ALA A 545 -5.82 -12.09 37.81
N GLY A 546 -6.04 -13.31 38.32
CA GLY A 546 -6.84 -13.53 39.54
C GLY A 546 -6.28 -12.84 40.78
N ARG A 547 -4.95 -12.83 40.97
CA ARG A 547 -4.32 -12.14 42.10
C ARG A 547 -4.41 -10.61 41.95
N ILE A 548 -4.31 -10.09 40.75
CA ILE A 548 -4.52 -8.67 40.48
C ILE A 548 -5.98 -8.29 40.83
N LEU A 549 -6.95 -9.11 40.40
CA LEU A 549 -8.38 -8.85 40.71
C LEU A 549 -8.68 -8.92 42.19
N ASP A 550 -8.06 -9.83 42.97
CA ASP A 550 -8.21 -9.87 44.41
C ASP A 550 -7.70 -8.57 45.08
N ALA A 551 -6.60 -8.04 44.63
CA ALA A 551 -6.07 -6.77 45.15
C ALA A 551 -6.99 -5.60 44.78
N ILE A 552 -7.52 -5.57 43.56
CA ILE A 552 -8.48 -4.54 43.13
C ILE A 552 -9.76 -4.63 43.92
N ALA A 553 -10.32 -5.86 44.18
CA ALA A 553 -11.52 -6.08 44.96
C ALA A 553 -11.41 -5.45 46.34
N GLN A 554 -10.25 -5.59 47.02
CA GLN A 554 -10.01 -4.95 48.32
C GLN A 554 -10.02 -3.40 48.23
N LEU A 555 -9.49 -2.84 47.14
CA LEU A 555 -9.44 -1.38 46.96
C LEU A 555 -10.80 -0.79 46.66
N VAL A 556 -11.62 -1.47 45.84
CA VAL A 556 -12.97 -1.00 45.47
C VAL A 556 -14.05 -1.48 46.45
N GLN A 557 -13.69 -2.24 47.50
CA GLN A 557 -14.59 -2.81 48.51
C GLN A 557 -15.68 -3.70 47.90
N GLU A 558 -15.33 -4.50 46.90
CA GLU A 558 -16.20 -5.48 46.24
C GLU A 558 -15.81 -6.91 46.64
N ASP A 559 -16.76 -7.85 46.50
CA ASP A 559 -16.46 -9.27 46.71
C ASP A 559 -15.53 -9.80 45.63
N PRO A 560 -14.34 -10.34 45.97
CA PRO A 560 -13.39 -10.85 45.00
C PRO A 560 -13.94 -12.00 44.13
N VAL A 561 -14.89 -12.79 44.64
CA VAL A 561 -15.54 -13.86 43.88
C VAL A 561 -16.39 -13.27 42.76
N VAL A 562 -17.18 -12.24 43.07
CA VAL A 562 -18.03 -11.55 42.09
C VAL A 562 -17.15 -10.87 41.02
N LEU A 563 -16.05 -10.25 41.45
CA LEU A 563 -15.14 -9.58 40.51
C LEU A 563 -14.46 -10.57 39.56
N ARG A 564 -14.01 -11.71 40.06
CA ARG A 564 -13.41 -12.78 39.23
C ARG A 564 -14.41 -13.42 38.27
N ASP A 565 -15.68 -13.51 38.63
CA ASP A 565 -16.72 -14.11 37.80
C ASP A 565 -17.09 -13.21 36.59
N ARG A 566 -17.09 -11.88 36.78
CA ARG A 566 -17.50 -10.93 35.73
C ARG A 566 -16.37 -10.41 34.81
N THR A 567 -15.08 -10.54 35.22
CA THR A 567 -13.97 -9.88 34.52
C THR A 567 -13.35 -10.69 33.38
N PRO A 568 -13.42 -12.03 33.29
CA PRO A 568 -12.78 -12.80 32.23
C PRO A 568 -13.14 -12.36 30.82
N GLU A 569 -14.40 -11.97 30.58
CA GLU A 569 -14.84 -11.45 29.27
C GLU A 569 -14.10 -10.17 28.90
N ALA A 570 -13.89 -9.25 29.85
CA ALA A 570 -13.10 -8.03 29.62
C ALA A 570 -11.62 -8.34 29.36
N ILE A 571 -11.03 -9.30 30.09
CA ILE A 571 -9.65 -9.76 29.85
C ILE A 571 -9.54 -10.36 28.45
N ARG A 572 -10.47 -11.23 28.07
CA ARG A 572 -10.54 -11.85 26.73
C ARG A 572 -10.58 -10.78 25.64
N MET A 573 -11.44 -9.79 25.78
CA MET A 573 -11.56 -8.66 24.83
C MET A 573 -10.25 -7.86 24.75
N LEU A 574 -9.60 -7.54 25.89
CA LEU A 574 -8.35 -6.80 25.92
C LEU A 574 -7.19 -7.60 25.27
N VAL A 575 -7.16 -8.92 25.48
CA VAL A 575 -6.20 -9.81 24.79
C VAL A 575 -6.52 -9.86 23.28
N GLU A 576 -7.75 -10.12 22.89
CA GLU A 576 -8.16 -10.21 21.49
C GLU A 576 -7.81 -8.95 20.70
N GLN A 577 -8.07 -7.79 21.28
CA GLN A 577 -7.78 -6.49 20.66
C GLN A 577 -6.29 -6.09 20.76
N GLY A 578 -5.48 -6.83 21.52
CA GLY A 578 -4.05 -6.60 21.66
C GLY A 578 -3.68 -5.45 22.61
N PHE A 579 -4.50 -5.17 23.60
CA PHE A 579 -4.13 -4.30 24.71
C PHE A 579 -3.34 -5.05 25.78
N LEU A 580 -3.59 -6.35 25.90
CA LEU A 580 -2.86 -7.25 26.78
C LEU A 580 -2.15 -8.34 25.98
N GLU A 581 -0.90 -8.62 26.36
CA GLU A 581 -0.08 -9.67 25.78
C GLU A 581 0.11 -10.79 26.82
N PRO A 582 -0.33 -12.03 26.52
CA PRO A 582 -0.06 -13.17 27.40
C PRO A 582 1.44 -13.45 27.48
N VAL A 583 1.94 -13.73 28.69
CA VAL A 583 3.34 -14.11 28.93
C VAL A 583 3.43 -15.44 29.66
N ALA A 584 4.58 -16.10 29.53
CA ALA A 584 4.86 -17.31 30.29
C ALA A 584 4.94 -17.00 31.79
N HIS A 585 4.66 -18.00 32.61
CA HIS A 585 4.84 -17.89 34.06
C HIS A 585 6.29 -17.51 34.39
N PRO A 586 6.55 -16.50 35.27
CA PRO A 586 7.90 -16.03 35.58
C PRO A 586 8.83 -17.08 36.21
N GLU A 587 8.32 -18.22 36.65
CA GLU A 587 9.08 -19.33 37.25
C GLU A 587 9.14 -20.58 36.33
N GLY A 588 8.74 -20.48 35.07
CA GLY A 588 8.66 -21.58 34.10
C GLY A 588 9.82 -21.60 33.10
#